data_d3c40602c68bd020474fc27bb039724f
#
_entry.id   d3c40602c68bd020474fc27bb039724f
#
_cell.length_a   1.000
_cell.length_b   1.000
_cell.length_c   1.000
_cell.angle_alpha   90.00
_cell.angle_beta   90.00
_cell.angle_gamma   90.00
#
_symmetry.space_group_name_H-M   'P 1'
#
loop_
_entity.id
_entity.type
_entity.pdbx_description
1 polymer ?
#
loop_
_entity_poly.entity_id
_entity_poly.type
_entity_poly.pdbx_seq_one_letter_code
_entity_poly.pdbx_strand_id
1 'polypeptide(L)'
;LLGLVPKVHIPNYGEFYELRHFTPGNAEAEDVWVPEEGEDGDYINFGTNLLFTCEELPGLAVAAEICEAVWVPNPPSIGHALAGATVIVNCSASDETTGKNLYRESLIGGQSARLVCGYIYANAGEGESSQDLVFGGHNIIAENGTILAESARFTSETIYAELDIARLVGERRRMTTFQTNVSSPYMEVGFHLKKEETELSRYV
;
A
#
# COMPACT_ATOMS: atom_id res chain seq x y z
N LEU A 1 10.61 11.24 10.08
CA LEU A 1 9.74 11.03 8.91
C LEU A 1 10.58 10.51 7.75
N LEU A 2 10.16 9.40 7.10
CA LEU A 2 10.96 8.76 6.04
C LEU A 2 10.61 9.27 4.63
N GLY A 3 9.35 9.65 4.42
CA GLY A 3 8.89 10.14 3.12
C GLY A 3 7.40 10.47 3.16
N LEU A 4 6.93 11.13 2.12
CA LEU A 4 5.53 11.50 1.92
C LEU A 4 5.04 10.97 0.57
N VAL A 5 3.98 10.19 0.60
CA VAL A 5 3.39 9.61 -0.61
C VAL A 5 2.09 10.33 -0.95
N PRO A 6 2.02 11.08 -2.06
CA PRO A 6 0.80 11.77 -2.45
C PRO A 6 -0.23 10.83 -3.11
N LYS A 7 -1.51 11.19 -3.00
CA LYS A 7 -2.58 10.57 -3.79
C LYS A 7 -2.50 11.07 -5.23
N VAL A 8 -2.38 10.15 -6.20
CA VAL A 8 -2.29 10.48 -7.64
C VAL A 8 -3.59 10.25 -8.39
N HIS A 9 -4.39 9.29 -7.96
CA HIS A 9 -5.70 9.02 -8.55
C HIS A 9 -6.79 9.62 -7.65
N ILE A 10 -7.37 10.72 -8.13
CA ILE A 10 -8.40 11.48 -7.39
C ILE A 10 -9.77 11.11 -7.97
N PRO A 11 -10.62 10.37 -7.24
CA PRO A 11 -11.95 10.03 -7.72
C PRO A 11 -12.84 11.27 -7.82
N ASN A 12 -13.53 11.39 -8.95
CA ASN A 12 -14.45 12.50 -9.21
C ASN A 12 -15.62 12.02 -10.06
N TYR A 13 -16.30 10.99 -9.59
CA TYR A 13 -17.47 10.36 -10.21
C TYR A 13 -18.38 9.75 -9.12
N GLY A 14 -19.65 9.51 -9.45
CA GLY A 14 -20.63 9.01 -8.49
C GLY A 14 -20.75 9.95 -7.30
N GLU A 15 -20.55 9.43 -6.12
CA GLU A 15 -20.56 10.13 -4.82
C GLU A 15 -19.24 10.87 -4.51
N PHE A 16 -18.19 10.67 -5.33
CA PHE A 16 -16.89 11.30 -5.12
C PHE A 16 -16.75 12.60 -5.92
N TYR A 17 -16.24 13.65 -5.29
CA TYR A 17 -15.98 14.96 -5.90
C TYR A 17 -14.68 15.60 -5.40
N GLU A 18 -13.65 14.75 -5.20
CA GLU A 18 -12.37 15.15 -4.59
C GLU A 18 -11.58 16.16 -5.43
N LEU A 19 -11.71 16.16 -6.77
CA LEU A 19 -11.03 17.14 -7.64
C LEU A 19 -11.43 18.60 -7.38
N ARG A 20 -12.53 18.84 -6.63
CA ARG A 20 -12.88 20.20 -6.18
C ARG A 20 -11.92 20.74 -5.13
N HIS A 21 -11.23 19.87 -4.42
CA HIS A 21 -10.44 20.21 -3.24
C HIS A 21 -8.97 19.81 -3.37
N PHE A 22 -8.65 18.81 -4.20
CA PHE A 22 -7.32 18.21 -4.28
C PHE A 22 -6.80 18.18 -5.71
N THR A 23 -5.48 18.26 -5.83
CA THR A 23 -4.74 18.08 -7.08
C THR A 23 -3.98 16.77 -7.01
N PRO A 24 -3.93 15.97 -8.10
CA PRO A 24 -3.10 14.78 -8.14
C PRO A 24 -1.64 15.09 -7.86
N GLY A 25 -1.02 14.26 -7.04
CA GLY A 25 0.42 14.35 -6.78
C GLY A 25 1.27 13.79 -7.92
N ASN A 26 2.56 14.07 -7.89
CA ASN A 26 3.54 13.59 -8.85
C ASN A 26 4.02 12.17 -8.52
N ALA A 27 4.39 11.43 -9.57
CA ALA A 27 5.01 10.11 -9.40
C ALA A 27 6.50 10.22 -9.05
N GLU A 28 7.24 11.14 -9.71
CA GLU A 28 8.65 11.36 -9.46
C GLU A 28 8.87 11.98 -8.08
N ALA A 29 9.88 11.47 -7.37
CA ALA A 29 10.21 11.98 -6.05
C ALA A 29 10.93 13.34 -6.16
N GLU A 30 10.54 14.24 -5.29
CA GLU A 30 11.17 15.55 -5.08
C GLU A 30 11.36 15.80 -3.59
N ASP A 31 12.31 16.68 -3.24
CA ASP A 31 12.51 17.07 -1.85
C ASP A 31 11.57 18.23 -1.50
N VAL A 32 10.79 18.05 -0.44
CA VAL A 32 9.94 19.10 0.12
C VAL A 32 10.37 19.44 1.54
N TRP A 33 10.40 20.72 1.84
CA TRP A 33 10.69 21.20 3.20
C TRP A 33 9.50 20.95 4.11
N VAL A 34 9.73 20.23 5.21
CA VAL A 34 8.73 19.95 6.24
C VAL A 34 9.19 20.59 7.55
N PRO A 35 8.46 21.59 8.07
CA PRO A 35 8.78 22.19 9.35
C PRO A 35 8.53 21.20 10.49
N GLU A 36 9.44 21.14 11.46
CA GLU A 36 9.25 20.41 12.72
C GLU A 36 9.04 21.39 13.87
N GLU A 37 8.12 21.06 14.78
CA GLU A 37 7.77 21.93 15.90
C GLU A 37 8.93 22.00 16.91
N GLY A 38 9.59 23.16 16.99
CA GLY A 38 10.73 23.39 17.89
C GLY A 38 12.12 23.10 17.31
N GLU A 39 12.21 22.71 16.04
CA GLU A 39 13.44 22.42 15.31
C GLU A 39 13.47 23.12 13.93
N ASP A 40 14.63 23.10 13.27
CA ASP A 40 14.82 23.76 11.96
C ASP A 40 14.17 22.99 10.79
N GLY A 41 13.29 22.01 11.00
CA GLY A 41 12.66 21.21 9.95
C GLY A 41 13.66 20.40 9.11
N ASP A 42 13.16 19.60 8.16
CA ASP A 42 14.00 18.78 7.28
C ASP A 42 13.44 18.70 5.86
N TYR A 43 14.30 18.36 4.91
CA TYR A 43 13.89 18.01 3.55
C TYR A 43 13.50 16.55 3.48
N ILE A 44 12.26 16.29 3.09
CA ILE A 44 11.66 14.95 3.03
C ILE A 44 11.31 14.61 1.59
N ASN A 45 11.61 13.38 1.18
CA ASN A 45 11.20 12.88 -0.14
C ASN A 45 9.68 12.83 -0.26
N PHE A 46 9.15 13.43 -1.31
CA PHE A 46 7.73 13.50 -1.64
C PHE A 46 7.49 12.96 -3.04
N GLY A 47 6.70 11.91 -3.19
CA GLY A 47 6.37 11.30 -4.47
C GLY A 47 5.85 9.89 -4.31
N THR A 48 5.28 9.29 -5.37
CA THR A 48 4.81 7.89 -5.29
C THR A 48 5.90 6.87 -5.58
N ASN A 49 6.96 7.27 -6.30
CA ASN A 49 8.07 6.37 -6.63
C ASN A 49 9.09 6.29 -5.48
N LEU A 50 8.60 6.10 -4.26
CA LEU A 50 9.41 5.84 -3.08
C LEU A 50 9.39 4.35 -2.75
N LEU A 51 10.56 3.79 -2.49
CA LEU A 51 10.76 2.42 -2.06
C LEU A 51 11.45 2.41 -0.71
N PHE A 52 10.76 2.03 0.34
CA PHE A 52 11.28 1.96 1.69
C PHE A 52 11.92 0.59 1.91
N THR A 53 13.24 0.53 2.05
CA THR A 53 14.02 -0.70 2.12
C THR A 53 14.54 -0.95 3.53
N CYS A 54 14.38 -2.17 4.05
CA CYS A 54 14.86 -2.56 5.37
C CYS A 54 16.27 -3.13 5.28
N GLU A 55 17.20 -2.57 6.06
CA GLU A 55 18.59 -3.03 6.05
C GLU A 55 18.77 -4.39 6.75
N GLU A 56 18.05 -4.63 7.85
CA GLU A 56 18.17 -5.86 8.66
C GLU A 56 17.41 -7.05 8.07
N LEU A 57 16.44 -6.80 7.18
CA LEU A 57 15.65 -7.84 6.52
C LEU A 57 15.75 -7.71 5.00
N PRO A 58 16.80 -8.26 4.39
CA PRO A 58 17.00 -8.20 2.95
C PRO A 58 15.80 -8.77 2.19
N GLY A 59 15.27 -7.98 1.27
CA GLY A 59 14.07 -8.32 0.49
C GLY A 59 12.79 -7.70 1.06
N LEU A 60 12.77 -7.15 2.27
CA LEU A 60 11.66 -6.32 2.73
C LEU A 60 11.80 -4.93 2.11
N ALA A 61 10.95 -4.65 1.15
CA ALA A 61 10.80 -3.35 0.52
C ALA A 61 9.32 -2.99 0.48
N VAL A 62 8.98 -1.84 1.06
CA VAL A 62 7.60 -1.36 1.19
C VAL A 62 7.39 -0.20 0.23
N ALA A 63 6.27 -0.19 -0.46
CA ALA A 63 5.80 0.97 -1.21
C ALA A 63 4.32 1.23 -0.92
N ALA A 64 3.89 2.49 -1.07
CA ALA A 64 2.54 2.89 -0.74
C ALA A 64 1.79 3.40 -1.97
N GLU A 65 0.51 3.07 -2.03
CA GLU A 65 -0.47 3.71 -2.90
C GLU A 65 -1.70 4.10 -2.09
N ILE A 66 -2.53 5.00 -2.62
CA ILE A 66 -3.61 5.57 -1.82
C ILE A 66 -4.96 5.34 -2.50
N CYS A 67 -5.84 4.65 -1.77
CA CYS A 67 -7.28 4.53 -2.02
C CYS A 67 -7.61 4.12 -3.46
N GLU A 68 -8.06 5.07 -4.28
CA GLU A 68 -8.47 4.88 -5.69
C GLU A 68 -7.39 4.19 -6.54
N ALA A 69 -6.13 4.29 -6.14
CA ALA A 69 -5.01 3.74 -6.88
C ALA A 69 -5.13 2.24 -7.20
N VAL A 70 -5.71 1.44 -6.30
CA VAL A 70 -5.90 -0.01 -6.54
C VAL A 70 -7.04 -0.32 -7.51
N TRP A 71 -7.99 0.61 -7.70
CA TRP A 71 -9.19 0.41 -8.53
C TRP A 71 -8.96 0.75 -10.00
N VAL A 72 -7.91 1.49 -10.33
CA VAL A 72 -7.61 1.90 -11.71
C VAL A 72 -7.06 0.72 -12.53
N PRO A 73 -7.19 0.74 -13.87
CA PRO A 73 -6.70 -0.35 -14.73
C PRO A 73 -5.18 -0.58 -14.66
N ASN A 74 -4.41 0.45 -14.35
CA ASN A 74 -2.95 0.39 -14.18
C ASN A 74 -2.55 1.01 -12.83
N PRO A 75 -2.70 0.28 -11.72
CA PRO A 75 -2.37 0.78 -10.40
C PRO A 75 -0.86 1.00 -10.21
N PRO A 76 -0.45 2.01 -9.42
CA PRO A 76 0.96 2.28 -9.11
C PRO A 76 1.70 1.07 -8.53
N SER A 77 1.00 0.21 -7.79
CA SER A 77 1.55 -1.02 -7.21
C SER A 77 2.20 -1.95 -8.24
N ILE A 78 1.81 -1.89 -9.52
CA ILE A 78 2.51 -2.62 -10.59
C ILE A 78 3.95 -2.11 -10.71
N GLY A 79 4.13 -0.80 -10.87
CA GLY A 79 5.43 -0.16 -10.92
C GLY A 79 6.25 -0.41 -9.66
N HIS A 80 5.61 -0.30 -8.49
CA HIS A 80 6.24 -0.55 -7.19
C HIS A 80 6.80 -1.98 -7.08
N ALA A 81 6.01 -2.99 -7.46
CA ALA A 81 6.45 -4.38 -7.42
C ALA A 81 7.59 -4.65 -8.42
N LEU A 82 7.54 -4.08 -9.62
CA LEU A 82 8.60 -4.18 -10.62
C LEU A 82 9.87 -3.44 -10.19
N ALA A 83 9.76 -2.38 -9.38
CA ALA A 83 10.89 -1.68 -8.76
C ALA A 83 11.50 -2.46 -7.58
N GLY A 84 10.81 -3.47 -7.07
CA GLY A 84 11.33 -4.32 -5.99
C GLY A 84 10.47 -4.38 -4.73
N ALA A 85 9.39 -3.60 -4.62
CA ALA A 85 8.51 -3.65 -3.46
C ALA A 85 7.95 -5.08 -3.27
N THR A 86 8.17 -5.65 -2.10
CA THR A 86 7.62 -6.95 -1.69
C THR A 86 6.38 -6.79 -0.83
N VAL A 87 6.16 -5.60 -0.30
CA VAL A 87 4.95 -5.22 0.46
C VAL A 87 4.38 -3.94 -0.12
N ILE A 88 3.11 -3.98 -0.45
CA ILE A 88 2.33 -2.80 -0.86
C ILE A 88 1.37 -2.44 0.27
N VAL A 89 1.32 -1.17 0.64
CA VAL A 89 0.36 -0.64 1.60
C VAL A 89 -0.58 0.33 0.90
N ASN A 90 -1.88 0.25 1.22
CA ASN A 90 -2.91 1.13 0.68
C ASN A 90 -3.79 1.67 1.82
N CYS A 91 -3.72 2.98 2.01
CA CYS A 91 -4.60 3.70 2.94
C CYS A 91 -5.82 4.21 2.17
N SER A 92 -6.99 3.73 2.53
CA SER A 92 -8.23 3.98 1.82
C SER A 92 -9.30 4.63 2.69
N ALA A 93 -10.15 5.44 2.06
CA ALA A 93 -11.47 5.82 2.52
C ALA A 93 -12.50 5.39 1.46
N SER A 94 -12.60 4.07 1.27
CA SER A 94 -13.52 3.47 0.31
C SER A 94 -14.86 3.23 1.00
N ASP A 95 -15.92 3.80 0.41
CA ASP A 95 -17.28 3.64 0.86
C ASP A 95 -17.75 2.18 0.80
N GLU A 96 -18.82 1.88 1.54
CA GLU A 96 -19.42 0.55 1.56
C GLU A 96 -20.75 0.58 0.80
N THR A 97 -20.80 -0.16 -0.29
CA THR A 97 -22.01 -0.40 -1.07
C THR A 97 -22.31 -1.90 -1.16
N THR A 98 -23.51 -2.26 -1.59
CA THR A 98 -23.94 -3.67 -1.67
C THR A 98 -22.99 -4.48 -2.56
N GLY A 99 -22.34 -5.49 -1.97
CA GLY A 99 -21.44 -6.41 -2.67
C GLY A 99 -20.01 -5.89 -2.90
N LYS A 100 -19.72 -4.64 -2.55
CA LYS A 100 -18.39 -4.04 -2.76
C LYS A 100 -17.29 -4.73 -1.94
N ASN A 101 -17.64 -5.26 -0.77
CA ASN A 101 -16.70 -6.02 0.05
C ASN A 101 -16.14 -7.25 -0.70
N LEU A 102 -16.98 -8.02 -1.39
CA LEU A 102 -16.54 -9.19 -2.16
C LEU A 102 -15.64 -8.78 -3.34
N TYR A 103 -15.98 -7.67 -3.98
CA TYR A 103 -15.15 -7.13 -5.05
C TYR A 103 -13.80 -6.64 -4.51
N ARG A 104 -13.79 -5.93 -3.37
CA ARG A 104 -12.57 -5.48 -2.70
C ARG A 104 -11.66 -6.65 -2.33
N GLU A 105 -12.20 -7.69 -1.71
CA GLU A 105 -11.48 -8.92 -1.37
C GLU A 105 -10.84 -9.57 -2.61
N SER A 106 -11.62 -9.75 -3.67
CA SER A 106 -11.14 -10.31 -4.94
C SER A 106 -10.06 -9.42 -5.59
N LEU A 107 -10.21 -8.10 -5.52
CA LEU A 107 -9.26 -7.14 -6.08
C LEU A 107 -7.93 -7.17 -5.33
N ILE A 108 -7.95 -7.11 -4.00
CA ILE A 108 -6.75 -7.12 -3.16
C ILE A 108 -6.04 -8.46 -3.25
N GLY A 109 -6.76 -9.57 -3.15
CA GLY A 109 -6.20 -10.90 -3.34
C GLY A 109 -5.59 -11.07 -4.74
N GLY A 110 -6.32 -10.67 -5.78
CA GLY A 110 -5.85 -10.74 -7.17
C GLY A 110 -4.63 -9.86 -7.43
N GLN A 111 -4.56 -8.67 -6.84
CA GLN A 111 -3.42 -7.78 -6.99
C GLN A 111 -2.19 -8.33 -6.27
N SER A 112 -2.34 -8.86 -5.04
CA SER A 112 -1.24 -9.50 -4.32
C SER A 112 -0.69 -10.72 -5.07
N ALA A 113 -1.55 -11.53 -5.69
CA ALA A 113 -1.17 -12.68 -6.51
C ALA A 113 -0.39 -12.28 -7.76
N ARG A 114 -0.91 -11.31 -8.51
CA ARG A 114 -0.29 -10.82 -9.75
C ARG A 114 1.09 -10.26 -9.50
N LEU A 115 1.27 -9.53 -8.39
CA LEU A 115 2.51 -8.86 -8.02
C LEU A 115 3.43 -9.73 -7.16
N VAL A 116 2.98 -10.93 -6.75
CA VAL A 116 3.72 -11.82 -5.85
C VAL A 116 4.21 -11.02 -4.63
N CYS A 117 3.30 -10.39 -3.91
CA CYS A 117 3.61 -9.49 -2.80
C CYS A 117 2.67 -9.68 -1.61
N GLY A 118 3.07 -9.16 -0.46
CA GLY A 118 2.17 -8.80 0.60
C GLY A 118 1.39 -7.55 0.20
N TYR A 119 0.07 -7.55 0.37
CA TYR A 119 -0.76 -6.37 0.16
C TYR A 119 -1.56 -6.07 1.41
N ILE A 120 -1.37 -4.87 1.95
CA ILE A 120 -2.01 -4.42 3.18
C ILE A 120 -2.96 -3.27 2.84
N TYR A 121 -4.25 -3.52 3.00
CA TYR A 121 -5.30 -2.56 2.74
C TYR A 121 -5.96 -2.13 4.04
N ALA A 122 -5.84 -0.85 4.39
CA ALA A 122 -6.46 -0.25 5.56
C ALA A 122 -7.55 0.74 5.13
N ASN A 123 -8.78 0.52 5.59
CA ASN A 123 -9.94 1.31 5.19
C ASN A 123 -10.52 2.14 6.33
N ALA A 124 -11.02 3.32 6.01
CA ALA A 124 -11.78 4.17 6.91
C ALA A 124 -12.99 3.43 7.50
N GLY A 125 -13.28 3.67 8.77
CA GLY A 125 -14.34 3.02 9.52
C GLY A 125 -15.12 3.99 10.39
N GLU A 126 -15.54 3.53 11.57
CA GLU A 126 -16.28 4.31 12.54
C GLU A 126 -15.50 5.57 12.95
N GLY A 127 -16.19 6.70 13.02
CA GLY A 127 -15.61 8.00 13.39
C GLY A 127 -15.09 8.80 12.19
N GLU A 128 -15.03 8.22 10.99
CA GLU A 128 -14.72 8.97 9.78
C GLU A 128 -15.89 9.89 9.38
N SER A 129 -15.55 11.06 8.84
CA SER A 129 -16.54 12.02 8.36
C SER A 129 -17.25 11.46 7.12
N SER A 130 -18.56 11.29 7.21
CA SER A 130 -19.41 10.82 6.13
C SER A 130 -20.49 11.85 5.80
N GLN A 131 -20.49 12.38 4.60
CA GLN A 131 -21.62 13.16 4.07
C GLN A 131 -22.58 12.22 3.31
N ASP A 132 -22.14 11.81 2.13
CA ASP A 132 -22.92 10.94 1.24
C ASP A 132 -22.38 9.48 1.28
N LEU A 133 -21.36 9.20 2.10
CA LEU A 133 -20.62 7.96 2.15
C LEU A 133 -20.82 7.23 3.47
N VAL A 134 -20.72 5.90 3.43
CA VAL A 134 -20.66 5.04 4.60
C VAL A 134 -19.38 4.24 4.54
N PHE A 135 -18.58 4.28 5.59
CA PHE A 135 -17.32 3.56 5.67
C PHE A 135 -17.44 2.31 6.54
N GLY A 136 -16.97 1.20 6.00
CA GLY A 136 -17.10 -0.12 6.63
C GLY A 136 -15.94 -0.56 7.51
N GLY A 137 -14.80 0.13 7.49
CA GLY A 137 -13.61 -0.30 8.24
C GLY A 137 -13.04 -1.65 7.78
N HIS A 138 -13.33 -2.06 6.54
CA HIS A 138 -12.96 -3.36 6.00
C HIS A 138 -11.47 -3.40 5.63
N ASN A 139 -10.64 -3.89 6.56
CA ASN A 139 -9.20 -4.06 6.40
C ASN A 139 -8.86 -5.45 5.86
N ILE A 140 -7.84 -5.56 5.03
CA ILE A 140 -7.43 -6.83 4.41
C ILE A 140 -5.91 -6.91 4.38
N ILE A 141 -5.35 -8.07 4.75
CA ILE A 141 -3.95 -8.42 4.53
C ILE A 141 -3.93 -9.66 3.65
N ALA A 142 -3.27 -9.54 2.49
CA ALA A 142 -3.12 -10.63 1.54
C ALA A 142 -1.64 -10.91 1.24
N GLU A 143 -1.30 -12.15 0.94
CA GLU A 143 0.02 -12.55 0.46
C GLU A 143 -0.12 -13.50 -0.72
N ASN A 144 0.46 -13.11 -1.85
CA ASN A 144 0.51 -13.95 -3.06
C ASN A 144 -0.85 -14.62 -3.39
N GLY A 145 -1.94 -13.87 -3.30
CA GLY A 145 -3.29 -14.31 -3.60
C GLY A 145 -4.09 -14.89 -2.43
N THR A 146 -3.46 -15.15 -1.31
CA THR A 146 -4.14 -15.67 -0.13
C THR A 146 -4.49 -14.55 0.81
N ILE A 147 -5.75 -14.43 1.22
CA ILE A 147 -6.16 -13.53 2.31
C ILE A 147 -5.69 -14.15 3.62
N LEU A 148 -4.83 -13.44 4.33
CA LEU A 148 -4.26 -13.89 5.61
C LEU A 148 -5.05 -13.39 6.81
N ALA A 149 -5.57 -12.17 6.71
CA ALA A 149 -6.41 -11.57 7.74
C ALA A 149 -7.39 -10.59 7.09
N GLU A 150 -8.58 -10.51 7.66
CA GLU A 150 -9.66 -9.65 7.22
C GLU A 150 -10.45 -9.19 8.46
N SER A 151 -10.78 -7.90 8.53
CA SER A 151 -11.62 -7.38 9.59
C SER A 151 -13.10 -7.59 9.28
N ALA A 152 -13.92 -7.71 10.30
CA ALA A 152 -15.35 -7.59 10.13
C ALA A 152 -15.71 -6.16 9.65
N ARG A 153 -16.76 -6.05 8.83
CA ARG A 153 -17.27 -4.74 8.43
C ARG A 153 -18.01 -4.06 9.58
N PHE A 154 -17.92 -2.74 9.62
CA PHE A 154 -18.55 -1.90 10.65
C PHE A 154 -18.01 -2.17 12.06
N THR A 155 -16.72 -2.50 12.11
CA THR A 155 -15.95 -2.61 13.33
C THR A 155 -14.71 -1.71 13.28
N SER A 156 -14.17 -1.38 14.45
CA SER A 156 -12.92 -0.61 14.57
C SER A 156 -11.84 -1.52 15.18
N GLU A 157 -11.45 -2.55 14.43
CA GLU A 157 -10.47 -3.52 14.90
C GLU A 157 -9.15 -3.43 14.13
N THR A 158 -8.06 -3.77 14.81
CA THR A 158 -6.76 -3.95 14.19
C THR A 158 -6.56 -5.41 13.85
N ILE A 159 -6.14 -5.69 12.63
CA ILE A 159 -5.81 -7.04 12.17
C ILE A 159 -4.30 -7.22 12.04
N TYR A 160 -3.84 -8.45 12.21
CA TYR A 160 -2.43 -8.82 12.15
C TYR A 160 -2.25 -10.05 11.27
N ALA A 161 -1.14 -10.10 10.55
CA ALA A 161 -0.70 -11.28 9.80
C ALA A 161 0.82 -11.31 9.69
N GLU A 162 1.36 -12.49 9.48
CA GLU A 162 2.77 -12.72 9.18
C GLU A 162 2.95 -12.82 7.66
N LEU A 163 3.93 -12.10 7.11
CA LEU A 163 4.31 -12.15 5.70
C LEU A 163 5.63 -12.88 5.55
N ASP A 164 5.70 -13.86 4.64
CA ASP A 164 6.93 -14.57 4.32
C ASP A 164 7.70 -13.88 3.19
N ILE A 165 8.51 -12.89 3.55
CA ILE A 165 9.28 -12.08 2.59
C ILE A 165 10.27 -12.94 1.80
N ALA A 166 10.91 -13.92 2.44
CA ALA A 166 11.86 -14.79 1.77
C ALA A 166 11.19 -15.65 0.69
N ARG A 167 9.98 -16.13 0.96
CA ARG A 167 9.17 -16.87 -0.01
C ARG A 167 8.78 -15.98 -1.19
N LEU A 168 8.27 -14.77 -0.93
CA LEU A 168 7.89 -13.83 -2.00
C LEU A 168 9.06 -13.53 -2.94
N VAL A 169 10.24 -13.24 -2.38
CA VAL A 169 11.47 -13.04 -3.15
C VAL A 169 11.85 -14.30 -3.94
N GLY A 170 11.74 -15.48 -3.30
CA GLY A 170 12.04 -16.76 -3.94
C GLY A 170 11.11 -17.07 -5.11
N GLU A 171 9.79 -16.83 -4.95
CA GLU A 171 8.79 -17.01 -6.02
C GLU A 171 9.08 -16.09 -7.21
N ARG A 172 9.32 -14.79 -6.98
CA ARG A 172 9.65 -13.84 -8.05
C ARG A 172 10.89 -14.27 -8.83
N ARG A 173 11.94 -14.77 -8.15
CA ARG A 173 13.18 -15.26 -8.80
C ARG A 173 12.94 -16.48 -9.69
N ARG A 174 11.96 -17.30 -9.36
CA ARG A 174 11.58 -18.47 -10.19
C ARG A 174 10.71 -18.11 -11.38
N MET A 175 9.99 -17.00 -11.32
CA MET A 175 9.11 -16.53 -12.40
C MET A 175 9.91 -15.80 -13.47
N THR A 176 10.27 -16.47 -14.56
CA THR A 176 11.01 -15.87 -15.69
C THR A 176 10.22 -14.73 -16.38
N THR A 177 8.93 -14.65 -16.16
CA THR A 177 8.04 -13.61 -16.68
C THR A 177 7.85 -12.43 -15.72
N PHE A 178 8.37 -12.52 -14.50
CA PHE A 178 8.39 -11.39 -13.56
C PHE A 178 9.60 -10.51 -13.89
N GLN A 179 9.38 -9.54 -14.78
CA GLN A 179 10.43 -8.62 -15.21
C GLN A 179 10.51 -7.43 -14.25
N THR A 180 11.72 -7.09 -13.84
CA THR A 180 12.02 -5.98 -12.92
C THR A 180 12.36 -4.68 -13.66
N ASN A 181 11.79 -4.47 -14.84
CA ASN A 181 12.00 -3.25 -15.61
C ASN A 181 10.95 -2.20 -15.25
N VAL A 182 11.42 -1.10 -14.69
CA VAL A 182 10.58 0.08 -14.40
C VAL A 182 10.79 1.16 -15.45
N SER A 183 9.72 1.85 -15.78
CA SER A 183 9.74 2.95 -16.77
C SER A 183 10.19 4.29 -16.16
N SER A 184 10.18 4.41 -14.84
CA SER A 184 10.54 5.62 -14.10
C SER A 184 11.49 5.28 -12.96
N PRO A 185 12.41 6.18 -12.60
CA PRO A 185 13.30 5.97 -11.46
C PRO A 185 12.51 5.90 -10.14
N TYR A 186 13.01 5.09 -9.22
CA TYR A 186 12.54 5.02 -7.85
C TYR A 186 13.61 5.56 -6.90
N MET A 187 13.17 6.29 -5.89
CA MET A 187 14.01 6.71 -4.79
C MET A 187 13.96 5.66 -3.68
N GLU A 188 15.10 5.10 -3.33
CA GLU A 188 15.21 4.18 -2.19
C GLU A 188 15.46 4.96 -0.91
N VAL A 189 14.66 4.65 0.10
CA VAL A 189 14.76 5.24 1.45
C VAL A 189 14.97 4.11 2.45
N GLY A 190 16.16 4.06 3.03
CA GLY A 190 16.52 3.05 4.01
C GLY A 190 15.79 3.25 5.34
N PHE A 191 15.41 2.15 5.98
CA PHE A 191 14.93 2.16 7.36
C PHE A 191 15.45 0.94 8.13
N HIS A 192 15.44 1.03 9.46
CA HIS A 192 15.95 0.01 10.36
C HIS A 192 14.82 -0.62 11.17
N LEU A 193 14.89 -1.94 11.33
CA LEU A 193 14.05 -2.70 12.24
C LEU A 193 14.94 -3.42 13.26
N LYS A 194 14.49 -3.45 14.50
CA LYS A 194 15.12 -4.34 15.48
C LYS A 194 14.85 -5.78 15.04
N LYS A 195 15.92 -6.50 14.67
CA LYS A 195 15.81 -7.89 14.30
C LYS A 195 15.45 -8.72 15.53
N GLU A 196 14.31 -9.38 15.47
CA GLU A 196 13.90 -10.42 16.40
C GLU A 196 13.77 -11.73 15.62
N GLU A 197 14.30 -12.82 16.18
CA GLU A 197 14.08 -14.13 15.58
C GLU A 197 12.64 -14.55 15.88
N THR A 198 11.84 -14.58 14.85
CA THR A 198 10.44 -15.06 14.91
C THR A 198 10.29 -16.25 14.00
N GLU A 199 9.72 -17.33 14.52
CA GLU A 199 9.23 -18.43 13.69
C GLU A 199 7.86 -18.05 13.16
N LEU A 200 7.60 -18.32 11.87
CA LEU A 200 6.26 -18.14 11.31
C LEU A 200 5.30 -19.08 12.02
N SER A 201 4.20 -18.55 12.53
CA SER A 201 3.17 -19.32 13.24
C SER A 201 2.23 -20.08 12.31
N ARG A 202 2.33 -19.86 10.99
CA ARG A 202 1.53 -20.51 9.96
C ARG A 202 2.35 -21.47 9.11
N TYR A 203 1.69 -22.56 8.71
CA TYR A 203 2.24 -23.44 7.67
C TYR A 203 1.99 -22.82 6.30
N VAL A 204 3.01 -22.84 5.45
CA VAL A 204 3.00 -22.28 4.10
C VAL A 204 2.95 -23.42 3.08
#